data_c28f7c6cc294c1b3f40a591950af5c4f
#
_entry.id   c28f7c6cc294c1b3f40a591950af5c4f
#
_cell.length_a   1.000
_cell.length_b   1.000
_cell.length_c   1.000
_cell.angle_alpha   90.00
_cell.angle_beta   90.00
_cell.angle_gamma   90.00
#
_symmetry.space_group_name_H-M   'P 1'
#
loop_
_entity.id
_entity.type
_entity.pdbx_description
1 polymer ?
#
loop_
_entity_poly.entity_id
_entity_poly.type
_entity_poly.pdbx_seq_one_letter_code
_entity_poly.pdbx_strand_id
1 'polypeptide(L)'
;MGEQNVNATRFIMAYNRLDQGLREIYSIKRTLTFSDMIRKVANVNTVVSKFEEELIDYGRLRNAIVHRSNDEIIAEPNLEVVEKLEKIARTINTPPRVIDCL
;
A
#
# COMPACT_ATOMS: atom_id res chain seq x y z
N MET A 1 22.83 1.46 11.23
CA MET A 1 22.19 0.43 11.97
C MET A 1 20.77 0.25 11.53
N GLY A 2 20.21 -0.85 11.92
CA GLY A 2 18.88 -1.20 11.49
C GLY A 2 17.81 -0.19 11.85
N GLU A 3 18.01 0.52 12.93
CA GLU A 3 17.04 1.48 13.39
C GLU A 3 16.84 2.65 12.45
N GLN A 4 17.84 2.95 11.65
CA GLN A 4 17.76 4.11 10.78
C GLN A 4 16.72 3.96 9.69
N ASN A 5 16.31 2.73 9.39
CA ASN A 5 15.38 2.49 8.30
C ASN A 5 14.09 1.82 8.77
N VAL A 6 13.78 1.95 10.05
CA VAL A 6 12.60 1.27 10.60
C VAL A 6 11.31 1.74 9.92
N ASN A 7 11.13 3.05 9.80
CA ASN A 7 9.90 3.57 9.20
C ASN A 7 9.83 3.21 7.72
N ALA A 8 10.96 3.30 7.02
CA ALA A 8 10.98 2.96 5.60
C ALA A 8 10.64 1.49 5.39
N THR A 9 11.23 0.62 6.22
CA THR A 9 10.96 -0.81 6.12
C THR A 9 9.49 -1.11 6.38
N ARG A 10 8.92 -0.51 7.42
CA ARG A 10 7.51 -0.70 7.73
C ARG A 10 6.62 -0.21 6.60
N PHE A 11 6.97 0.96 6.04
CA PHE A 11 6.21 1.54 4.94
C PHE A 11 6.19 0.59 3.74
N ILE A 12 7.37 0.10 3.37
CA ILE A 12 7.49 -0.78 2.21
C ILE A 12 6.75 -2.09 2.42
N MET A 13 6.83 -2.64 3.63
CA MET A 13 6.10 -3.87 3.93
C MET A 13 4.59 -3.67 3.82
N ALA A 14 4.08 -2.56 4.36
CA ALA A 14 2.66 -2.28 4.28
C ALA A 14 2.23 -2.03 2.84
N TYR A 15 3.07 -1.30 2.09
CA TYR A 15 2.80 -1.02 0.70
C TYR A 15 2.73 -2.30 -0.13
N ASN A 16 3.73 -3.18 0.07
CA ASN A 16 3.77 -4.43 -0.68
C ASN A 16 2.60 -5.33 -0.34
N ARG A 17 2.22 -5.36 0.93
CA ARG A 17 1.07 -6.17 1.35
C ARG A 17 -0.21 -5.66 0.69
N LEU A 18 -0.38 -4.35 0.64
CA LEU A 18 -1.54 -3.76 0.00
C LEU A 18 -1.54 -4.04 -1.49
N ASP A 19 -0.40 -3.82 -2.15
CA ASP A 19 -0.27 -4.03 -3.58
C ASP A 19 -0.58 -5.47 -3.94
N GLN A 20 0.07 -6.39 -3.25
CA GLN A 20 -0.12 -7.82 -3.53
C GLN A 20 -1.55 -8.26 -3.21
N GLY A 21 -2.08 -7.80 -2.08
CA GLY A 21 -3.43 -8.18 -1.68
C GLY A 21 -4.48 -7.73 -2.68
N LEU A 22 -4.37 -6.51 -3.16
CA LEU A 22 -5.33 -6.02 -4.15
C LEU A 22 -5.21 -6.75 -5.47
N ARG A 23 -3.97 -7.05 -5.89
CA ARG A 23 -3.80 -7.79 -7.14
C ARG A 23 -4.40 -9.18 -7.06
N GLU A 24 -4.29 -9.82 -5.90
CA GLU A 24 -4.85 -11.14 -5.72
C GLU A 24 -6.38 -11.10 -5.65
N ILE A 25 -6.91 -10.16 -4.88
CA ILE A 25 -8.36 -10.07 -4.69
C ILE A 25 -9.07 -9.76 -6.00
N TYR A 26 -8.51 -8.87 -6.80
CA TYR A 26 -9.15 -8.41 -8.02
C TYR A 26 -8.54 -8.96 -9.29
N SER A 27 -7.63 -9.92 -9.16
CA SER A 27 -7.00 -10.59 -10.31
C SER A 27 -6.33 -9.58 -11.25
N ILE A 28 -5.57 -8.66 -10.67
CA ILE A 28 -4.91 -7.59 -11.42
C ILE A 28 -3.54 -8.05 -11.88
N LYS A 29 -3.24 -7.84 -13.14
CA LYS A 29 -1.95 -8.22 -13.69
C LYS A 29 -0.85 -7.33 -13.17
N ARG A 30 0.35 -7.90 -13.06
CA ARG A 30 1.50 -7.14 -12.56
C ARG A 30 1.96 -6.06 -13.51
N THR A 31 1.55 -6.12 -14.76
CA THR A 31 1.90 -5.08 -15.71
C THR A 31 1.15 -3.77 -15.47
N LEU A 32 0.05 -3.82 -14.72
CA LEU A 32 -0.67 -2.60 -14.39
C LEU A 32 0.05 -1.90 -13.25
N THR A 33 0.26 -0.60 -13.37
CA THR A 33 0.95 0.15 -12.31
C THR A 33 0.09 0.21 -11.07
N PHE A 34 0.74 0.49 -9.93
CA PHE A 34 0.01 0.62 -8.68
C PHE A 34 -1.05 1.73 -8.78
N SER A 35 -0.69 2.88 -9.35
CA SER A 35 -1.63 3.99 -9.48
C SER A 35 -2.84 3.62 -10.32
N ASP A 36 -2.59 2.96 -11.45
CA ASP A 36 -3.68 2.54 -12.31
C ASP A 36 -4.55 1.49 -11.65
N MET A 37 -3.92 0.59 -10.89
CA MET A 37 -4.66 -0.40 -10.13
C MET A 37 -5.58 0.27 -9.11
N ILE A 38 -5.06 1.26 -8.38
CA ILE A 38 -5.86 1.96 -7.37
C ILE A 38 -7.06 2.63 -8.03
N ARG A 39 -6.86 3.29 -9.17
CA ARG A 39 -7.96 3.94 -9.87
C ARG A 39 -9.02 2.94 -10.31
N LYS A 40 -8.56 1.79 -10.78
CA LYS A 40 -9.48 0.75 -11.23
C LYS A 40 -10.26 0.16 -10.07
N VAL A 41 -9.58 -0.18 -8.99
CA VAL A 41 -10.22 -0.80 -7.82
C VAL A 41 -11.14 0.18 -7.10
N ALA A 42 -10.85 1.47 -7.17
CA ALA A 42 -11.70 2.47 -6.55
C ALA A 42 -13.12 2.45 -7.10
N ASN A 43 -13.29 1.95 -8.30
CA ASN A 43 -14.65 1.85 -8.87
C ASN A 43 -15.50 0.78 -8.21
N VAL A 44 -14.87 -0.18 -7.54
CA VAL A 44 -15.61 -1.31 -6.98
C VAL A 44 -15.34 -1.52 -5.49
N ASN A 45 -14.49 -0.70 -4.88
CA ASN A 45 -14.16 -0.85 -3.48
C ASN A 45 -14.26 0.52 -2.79
N THR A 46 -15.19 0.64 -1.84
CA THR A 46 -15.46 1.93 -1.23
C THR A 46 -14.30 2.44 -0.38
N VAL A 47 -13.56 1.55 0.26
CA VAL A 47 -12.42 1.99 1.07
C VAL A 47 -11.32 2.53 0.17
N VAL A 48 -11.04 1.83 -0.91
CA VAL A 48 -10.04 2.30 -1.88
C VAL A 48 -10.47 3.61 -2.49
N SER A 49 -11.75 3.74 -2.81
CA SER A 49 -12.30 4.98 -3.36
C SER A 49 -12.10 6.14 -2.40
N LYS A 50 -12.35 5.89 -1.11
CA LYS A 50 -12.23 6.93 -0.09
C LYS A 50 -10.79 7.42 0.03
N PHE A 51 -9.83 6.54 -0.10
CA PHE A 51 -8.43 6.89 0.06
C PHE A 51 -7.65 6.91 -1.25
N GLU A 52 -8.37 7.05 -2.36
CA GLU A 52 -7.75 6.92 -3.69
C GLU A 52 -6.54 7.83 -3.87
N GLU A 53 -6.70 9.10 -3.59
CA GLU A 53 -5.61 10.05 -3.80
C GLU A 53 -4.45 9.78 -2.86
N GLU A 54 -4.76 9.47 -1.61
CA GLU A 54 -3.70 9.17 -0.64
C GLU A 54 -2.93 7.93 -1.03
N LEU A 55 -3.63 6.91 -1.51
CA LEU A 55 -2.97 5.68 -1.92
C LEU A 55 -2.07 5.90 -3.13
N ILE A 56 -2.51 6.73 -4.07
CA ILE A 56 -1.67 7.06 -5.22
C ILE A 56 -0.43 7.82 -4.76
N ASP A 57 -0.60 8.73 -3.80
CA ASP A 57 0.54 9.45 -3.24
C ASP A 57 1.51 8.51 -2.54
N TYR A 58 1.01 7.48 -1.88
CA TYR A 58 1.89 6.48 -1.25
C TYR A 58 2.71 5.73 -2.29
N GLY A 59 2.14 5.50 -3.48
CA GLY A 59 2.91 4.91 -4.56
C GLY A 59 4.05 5.80 -5.00
N ARG A 60 3.80 7.11 -5.08
CA ARG A 60 4.84 8.07 -5.40
C ARG A 60 5.89 8.12 -4.31
N LEU A 61 5.44 8.09 -3.05
CA LEU A 61 6.36 8.12 -1.92
C LEU A 61 7.23 6.88 -1.90
N ARG A 62 6.66 5.72 -2.20
CA ARG A 62 7.44 4.49 -2.27
C ARG A 62 8.59 4.64 -3.27
N ASN A 63 8.31 5.25 -4.41
CA ASN A 63 9.34 5.45 -5.42
C ASN A 63 10.40 6.44 -4.98
N ALA A 64 10.05 7.37 -4.08
CA ALA A 64 11.00 8.32 -3.54
C ALA A 64 11.82 7.73 -2.40
N ILE A 65 11.32 6.70 -1.75
CA ILE A 65 12.01 6.06 -0.64
C ILE A 65 13.03 5.03 -1.12
N VAL A 66 12.73 4.38 -2.23
CA VAL A 66 13.53 3.24 -2.71
C VAL A 66 14.25 3.60 -3.99
N HIS A 67 15.55 3.30 -4.04
CA HIS A 67 16.33 3.54 -5.24
C HIS A 67 15.85 2.60 -6.35
N ARG A 68 15.57 3.19 -7.51
CA ARG A 68 14.91 2.45 -8.59
C ARG A 68 15.68 1.23 -9.07
N SER A 69 16.99 1.34 -9.17
CA SER A 69 17.76 0.29 -9.81
C SER A 69 18.10 -0.87 -8.90
N ASN A 70 18.15 -0.67 -7.57
CA ASN A 70 18.60 -1.75 -6.68
C ASN A 70 17.75 -1.90 -5.43
N ASP A 71 16.61 -1.23 -5.38
CA ASP A 71 15.69 -1.30 -4.23
C ASP A 71 16.33 -0.90 -2.90
N GLU A 72 17.39 -0.11 -2.97
CA GLU A 72 18.03 0.38 -1.77
C GLU A 72 17.19 1.50 -1.16
N ILE A 73 17.04 1.48 0.17
CA ILE A 73 16.30 2.52 0.87
C ILE A 73 17.15 3.79 0.93
N ILE A 74 16.62 4.88 0.39
CA ILE A 74 17.33 6.14 0.30
C ILE A 74 16.67 7.29 1.06
N ALA A 75 15.53 7.04 1.68
CA ALA A 75 14.83 8.05 2.46
C ALA A 75 14.01 7.38 3.55
N GLU A 76 13.71 8.15 4.60
CA GLU A 76 12.95 7.62 5.73
C GLU A 76 11.63 8.39 5.84
N PRO A 77 10.49 7.72 5.71
CA PRO A 77 9.21 8.41 5.79
C PRO A 77 8.85 8.75 7.22
N ASN A 78 7.90 9.66 7.36
CA ASN A 78 7.37 10.06 8.63
C ASN A 78 6.56 8.92 9.26
N LEU A 79 6.67 8.76 10.57
CA LEU A 79 5.97 7.67 11.25
C LEU A 79 4.46 7.76 11.08
N GLU A 80 3.91 8.96 11.07
CA GLU A 80 2.46 9.12 10.90
C GLU A 80 1.99 8.59 9.55
N VAL A 81 2.80 8.79 8.53
CA VAL A 81 2.49 8.28 7.19
C VAL A 81 2.50 6.76 7.20
N VAL A 82 3.50 6.18 7.85
CA VAL A 82 3.61 4.73 7.94
C VAL A 82 2.40 4.15 8.65
N GLU A 83 2.03 4.73 9.77
CA GLU A 83 0.91 4.21 10.56
C GLU A 83 -0.40 4.33 9.80
N LYS A 84 -0.58 5.41 9.06
CA LYS A 84 -1.80 5.57 8.28
C LYS A 84 -1.88 4.54 7.17
N LEU A 85 -0.77 4.33 6.47
CA LEU A 85 -0.75 3.30 5.42
C LEU A 85 -1.01 1.93 5.99
N GLU A 86 -0.41 1.62 7.14
CA GLU A 86 -0.63 0.33 7.77
C GLU A 86 -2.10 0.12 8.12
N LYS A 87 -2.74 1.18 8.63
CA LYS A 87 -4.14 1.10 9.00
C LYS A 87 -5.02 0.89 7.77
N ILE A 88 -4.76 1.63 6.72
CA ILE A 88 -5.53 1.49 5.48
C ILE A 88 -5.34 0.10 4.89
N ALA A 89 -4.11 -0.38 4.87
CA ALA A 89 -3.81 -1.70 4.32
C ALA A 89 -4.52 -2.81 5.09
N ARG A 90 -4.55 -2.71 6.41
CA ARG A 90 -5.26 -3.70 7.22
C ARG A 90 -6.75 -3.67 6.91
N THR A 91 -7.31 -2.48 6.78
CA THR A 91 -8.73 -2.33 6.52
C THR A 91 -9.12 -2.95 5.19
N ILE A 92 -8.29 -2.72 4.17
CA ILE A 92 -8.58 -3.21 2.83
C ILE A 92 -8.35 -4.71 2.71
N ASN A 93 -7.26 -5.20 3.27
CA ASN A 93 -6.87 -6.61 3.09
C ASN A 93 -7.56 -7.56 4.04
N THR A 94 -8.21 -7.03 5.07
CA THR A 94 -8.92 -7.90 6.00
C THR A 94 -10.21 -8.33 5.33
N PRO A 95 -10.43 -9.62 5.18
CA PRO A 95 -11.68 -10.08 4.55
C PRO A 95 -12.84 -9.65 5.39
N PRO A 96 -13.95 -9.38 4.78
CA PRO A 96 -15.14 -9.02 5.54
C PRO A 96 -15.42 -10.12 6.55
N ARG A 97 -15.57 -9.73 7.76
CA ARG A 97 -15.86 -10.71 8.80
C ARG A 97 -17.30 -11.07 8.82
N VAL A 98 -17.85 -11.05 7.71
CA VAL A 98 -19.21 -11.41 7.57
C VAL A 98 -19.49 -12.72 8.16
N ILE A 99 -18.56 -13.56 7.95
CA ILE A 99 -18.67 -14.84 8.52
C ILE A 99 -18.80 -14.78 9.97
N ASP A 100 -18.21 -13.78 10.53
CA ASP A 100 -18.30 -13.64 11.97
C ASP A 100 -19.72 -13.32 12.35
N CYS A 101 -20.48 -12.90 11.45
CA CYS A 101 -21.84 -12.58 11.74
C CYS A 101 -22.69 -13.80 11.83
N LEU A 102 -22.19 -14.83 11.39
CA LEU A 102 -22.93 -16.06 11.47
C LEU A 102 -22.95 -16.64 12.85
#